data_55fea02a788f94927ce6bf79dccf78d2
#
_entry.id   55fea02a788f94927ce6bf79dccf78d2
#
_cell.length_a   1.000
_cell.length_b   1.000
_cell.length_c   1.000
_cell.angle_alpha   90.00
_cell.angle_beta   90.00
_cell.angle_gamma   90.00
#
_symmetry.space_group_name_H-M   'P 1'
#
loop_
_entity.id
_entity.type
_entity.pdbx_description
1 polymer ?
#
loop_
_entity_poly.entity_id
_entity_poly.type
_entity_poly.pdbx_seq_one_letter_code
_entity_poly.pdbx_strand_id
1 'polypeptide(L)'
;MVSAPMHVSASQMLHAVAKRVPWAIANHPQVLEQYKRRQSRSSDFPTANNSVLLWGAEQSFTLSPDEKITYYRQQLSEVAPALFEKWQPIVGAYANEIRLKKMHTRWGSCNTRAKRIWLSVYLPAYPIECTEYVIVHELCHLHHANHSRVFWQTVATAMPDYQQWHNILAGKTGQLD
;
A
#
# COMPACT_ATOMS: atom_id res chain seq x y z
N MET A 1 -3.72 2.23 -24.27
CA MET A 1 -4.74 1.33 -24.88
C MET A 1 -6.04 1.54 -24.11
N VAL A 2 -7.14 1.87 -24.79
CA VAL A 2 -8.47 2.03 -24.15
C VAL A 2 -9.20 0.70 -24.39
N SER A 3 -9.53 -0.01 -23.32
CA SER A 3 -10.32 -1.24 -23.41
C SER A 3 -11.78 -0.95 -23.03
N ALA A 4 -12.70 -1.46 -23.81
CA ALA A 4 -14.13 -1.37 -23.57
C ALA A 4 -14.79 -2.76 -23.61
N PRO A 5 -15.92 -2.96 -22.91
CA PRO A 5 -16.70 -4.19 -23.01
C PRO A 5 -17.14 -4.48 -24.46
N MET A 6 -17.22 -5.73 -24.86
CA MET A 6 -17.48 -6.17 -26.23
C MET A 6 -18.81 -5.70 -26.83
N HIS A 7 -19.74 -5.19 -26.02
CA HIS A 7 -21.06 -4.70 -26.45
C HIS A 7 -21.11 -3.16 -26.70
N VAL A 8 -19.98 -2.46 -26.57
CA VAL A 8 -19.92 -1.00 -26.77
C VAL A 8 -19.48 -0.71 -28.22
N SER A 9 -20.29 0.05 -28.95
CA SER A 9 -19.98 0.42 -30.32
C SER A 9 -18.80 1.42 -30.40
N ALA A 10 -18.08 1.44 -31.53
CA ALA A 10 -16.98 2.38 -31.75
C ALA A 10 -17.42 3.86 -31.61
N SER A 11 -18.65 4.20 -32.04
CA SER A 11 -19.22 5.55 -31.90
C SER A 11 -19.47 5.92 -30.44
N GLN A 12 -19.95 5.00 -29.61
CA GLN A 12 -20.13 5.20 -28.19
C GLN A 12 -18.78 5.37 -27.47
N MET A 13 -17.76 4.61 -27.87
CA MET A 13 -16.40 4.77 -27.36
C MET A 13 -15.82 6.15 -27.70
N LEU A 14 -15.91 6.57 -28.96
CA LEU A 14 -15.42 7.88 -29.40
C LEU A 14 -16.13 9.02 -28.65
N HIS A 15 -17.45 8.94 -28.48
CA HIS A 15 -18.20 9.92 -27.71
C HIS A 15 -17.76 9.98 -26.23
N ALA A 16 -17.58 8.85 -25.59
CA ALA A 16 -17.12 8.77 -24.20
C ALA A 16 -15.70 9.33 -24.03
N VAL A 17 -14.81 9.06 -24.99
CA VAL A 17 -13.45 9.61 -25.02
C VAL A 17 -13.48 11.12 -25.23
N ALA A 18 -14.21 11.60 -26.26
CA ALA A 18 -14.33 13.02 -26.57
C ALA A 18 -14.85 13.85 -25.39
N LYS A 19 -15.81 13.33 -24.63
CA LYS A 19 -16.36 13.98 -23.42
C LYS A 19 -15.32 14.13 -22.29
N ARG A 20 -14.31 13.27 -22.25
CA ARG A 20 -13.26 13.28 -21.20
C ARG A 20 -11.98 14.00 -21.63
N VAL A 21 -11.81 14.30 -22.93
CA VAL A 21 -10.61 14.98 -23.45
C VAL A 21 -10.37 16.34 -22.79
N PRO A 22 -11.37 17.24 -22.61
CA PRO A 22 -11.15 18.53 -21.96
C PRO A 22 -10.65 18.36 -20.51
N TRP A 23 -11.23 17.42 -19.77
CA TRP A 23 -10.77 17.08 -18.41
C TRP A 23 -9.34 16.54 -18.42
N ALA A 24 -9.04 15.64 -19.35
CA ALA A 24 -7.71 15.03 -19.47
C ALA A 24 -6.64 16.09 -19.79
N ILE A 25 -6.92 17.04 -20.68
CA ILE A 25 -6.02 18.15 -21.01
C ILE A 25 -5.81 19.04 -19.79
N ALA A 26 -6.87 19.44 -19.10
CA ALA A 26 -6.79 20.32 -17.92
C ALA A 26 -6.03 19.67 -16.75
N ASN A 27 -6.13 18.36 -16.59
CA ASN A 27 -5.51 17.63 -15.48
C ASN A 27 -4.22 16.89 -15.86
N HIS A 28 -3.78 16.99 -17.11
CA HIS A 28 -2.58 16.29 -17.59
C HIS A 28 -1.31 16.57 -16.76
N PRO A 29 -1.01 17.81 -16.32
CA PRO A 29 0.14 18.06 -15.47
C PRO A 29 0.07 17.31 -14.12
N GLN A 30 -1.13 17.30 -13.49
CA GLN A 30 -1.35 16.61 -12.21
C GLN A 30 -1.28 15.09 -12.38
N VAL A 31 -1.81 14.56 -13.47
CA VAL A 31 -1.76 13.12 -13.79
C VAL A 31 -0.31 12.68 -14.06
N LEU A 32 0.46 13.49 -14.82
CA LEU A 32 1.89 13.27 -15.05
C LEU A 32 2.70 13.32 -13.76
N GLU A 33 2.42 14.31 -12.90
CA GLU A 33 3.08 14.43 -11.60
C GLU A 33 2.79 13.21 -10.72
N GLN A 34 1.53 12.77 -10.65
CA GLN A 34 1.15 11.55 -9.94
C GLN A 34 1.79 10.31 -10.55
N TYR A 35 1.90 10.23 -11.88
CA TYR A 35 2.57 9.11 -12.57
C TYR A 35 4.07 9.10 -12.26
N LYS A 36 4.75 10.25 -12.33
CA LYS A 36 6.15 10.40 -11.95
C LYS A 36 6.40 10.01 -10.49
N ARG A 37 5.54 10.48 -9.57
CA ARG A 37 5.58 10.08 -8.15
C ARG A 37 5.35 8.58 -7.94
N ARG A 38 4.53 7.94 -8.78
CA ARG A 38 4.35 6.49 -8.74
C ARG A 38 5.57 5.73 -9.26
N GLN A 39 6.22 6.26 -10.30
CA GLN A 39 7.44 5.66 -10.85
C GLN A 39 8.63 5.84 -9.90
N SER A 40 8.83 7.02 -9.30
CA SER A 40 9.86 7.22 -8.29
C SER A 40 9.67 6.29 -7.10
N ARG A 41 8.43 6.10 -6.62
CA ARG A 41 8.14 5.11 -5.57
C ARG A 41 8.48 3.67 -5.97
N SER A 42 8.41 3.30 -7.24
CA SER A 42 8.79 1.95 -7.68
C SER A 42 10.32 1.76 -7.71
N SER A 43 11.09 2.84 -7.84
CA SER A 43 12.56 2.82 -7.75
C SER A 43 13.07 2.85 -6.30
N ASP A 44 12.25 3.35 -5.36
CA ASP A 44 12.60 3.46 -3.94
C ASP A 44 12.32 2.17 -3.15
N PHE A 45 11.72 1.15 -3.78
CA PHE A 45 11.61 -0.15 -3.14
C PHE A 45 13.01 -0.77 -2.97
N PRO A 46 13.34 -1.33 -1.78
CA PRO A 46 14.68 -1.79 -1.43
C PRO A 46 15.12 -3.06 -2.18
N THR A 47 14.74 -3.18 -3.45
CA THR A 47 15.11 -4.28 -4.35
C THR A 47 16.23 -3.90 -5.31
N ALA A 48 16.58 -2.61 -5.44
CA ALA A 48 17.56 -2.14 -6.41
C ALA A 48 19.00 -2.57 -6.08
N ASN A 49 19.33 -2.72 -4.79
CA ASN A 49 20.62 -3.20 -4.31
C ASN A 49 20.50 -4.66 -3.85
N ASN A 50 21.58 -5.43 -3.94
CA ASN A 50 21.62 -6.81 -3.46
C ASN A 50 21.61 -6.92 -1.92
N SER A 51 21.84 -5.82 -1.18
CA SER A 51 21.72 -5.79 0.28
C SER A 51 20.28 -6.05 0.71
N VAL A 52 20.11 -6.75 1.82
CA VAL A 52 18.81 -7.11 2.39
C VAL A 52 18.58 -6.30 3.64
N LEU A 53 17.47 -5.55 3.67
CA LEU A 53 16.95 -4.94 4.89
C LEU A 53 15.88 -5.86 5.48
N LEU A 54 15.91 -6.15 6.76
CA LEU A 54 14.85 -6.85 7.47
C LEU A 54 14.47 -6.08 8.72
N TRP A 55 13.21 -5.69 8.80
CA TRP A 55 12.63 -4.89 9.88
C TRP A 55 13.43 -3.61 10.17
N GLY A 56 13.93 -2.98 9.09
CA GLY A 56 14.73 -1.77 9.15
C GLY A 56 16.23 -1.98 9.41
N ALA A 57 16.68 -3.22 9.67
CA ALA A 57 18.08 -3.55 9.90
C ALA A 57 18.72 -4.21 8.68
N GLU A 58 19.95 -3.78 8.34
CA GLU A 58 20.70 -4.38 7.24
C GLU A 58 21.20 -5.78 7.63
N GLN A 59 21.04 -6.74 6.73
CA GLN A 59 21.47 -8.11 6.91
C GLN A 59 22.86 -8.31 6.32
N SER A 60 23.63 -9.26 6.88
CA SER A 60 25.01 -9.57 6.45
C SER A 60 25.10 -10.41 5.16
N PHE A 61 23.97 -10.66 4.50
CA PHE A 61 23.89 -11.43 3.26
C PHE A 61 23.17 -10.63 2.15
N THR A 62 23.39 -11.07 0.94
CA THR A 62 22.76 -10.47 -0.26
C THR A 62 21.87 -11.48 -0.95
N LEU A 63 20.79 -11.00 -1.56
CA LEU A 63 19.85 -11.80 -2.31
C LEU A 63 19.57 -11.15 -3.68
N SER A 64 19.33 -11.95 -4.69
CA SER A 64 18.77 -11.46 -5.95
C SER A 64 17.37 -10.88 -5.74
N PRO A 65 16.85 -10.06 -6.67
CA PRO A 65 15.52 -9.45 -6.52
C PRO A 65 14.38 -10.46 -6.28
N ASP A 66 14.42 -11.62 -6.93
CA ASP A 66 13.38 -12.65 -6.78
C ASP A 66 13.52 -13.42 -5.47
N GLU A 67 14.74 -13.72 -5.05
CA GLU A 67 15.02 -14.32 -3.73
C GLU A 67 14.58 -13.40 -2.59
N LYS A 68 14.81 -12.07 -2.73
CA LYS A 68 14.33 -11.07 -1.76
C LYS A 68 12.81 -11.11 -1.60
N ILE A 69 12.07 -11.18 -2.71
CA ILE A 69 10.61 -11.24 -2.65
C ILE A 69 10.14 -12.50 -1.93
N THR A 70 10.79 -13.64 -2.20
CA THR A 70 10.49 -14.91 -1.54
C THR A 70 10.81 -14.84 -0.05
N TYR A 71 11.97 -14.31 0.30
CA TYR A 71 12.41 -14.10 1.67
C TYR A 71 11.46 -13.19 2.45
N TYR A 72 11.14 -12.02 1.90
CA TYR A 72 10.22 -11.07 2.54
C TYR A 72 8.82 -11.65 2.70
N ARG A 73 8.34 -12.40 1.71
CA ARG A 73 7.04 -13.09 1.82
C ARG A 73 7.04 -14.08 2.96
N GLN A 74 8.10 -14.85 3.12
CA GLN A 74 8.23 -15.79 4.24
C GLN A 74 8.22 -15.04 5.56
N GLN A 75 9.11 -14.06 5.75
CA GLN A 75 9.21 -13.27 6.99
C GLN A 75 7.87 -12.61 7.36
N LEU A 76 7.18 -12.02 6.38
CA LEU A 76 5.89 -11.41 6.62
C LEU A 76 4.80 -12.44 6.96
N SER A 77 4.84 -13.63 6.33
CA SER A 77 3.86 -14.69 6.62
C SER A 77 3.99 -15.25 8.03
N GLU A 78 5.19 -15.23 8.58
CA GLU A 78 5.48 -15.70 9.94
C GLU A 78 4.97 -14.72 11.01
N VAL A 79 5.10 -13.41 10.78
CA VAL A 79 4.75 -12.40 11.79
C VAL A 79 3.32 -11.84 11.65
N ALA A 80 2.78 -11.82 10.44
CA ALA A 80 1.48 -11.20 10.18
C ALA A 80 0.34 -11.75 11.06
N PRO A 81 0.20 -13.06 11.32
CA PRO A 81 -0.88 -13.57 12.17
C PRO A 81 -0.87 -12.95 13.56
N ALA A 82 0.29 -12.90 14.23
CA ALA A 82 0.42 -12.32 15.57
C ALA A 82 0.13 -10.80 15.57
N LEU A 83 0.54 -10.08 14.50
CA LEU A 83 0.23 -8.66 14.37
C LEU A 83 -1.28 -8.41 14.17
N PHE A 84 -1.96 -9.25 13.39
CA PHE A 84 -3.41 -9.16 13.26
C PHE A 84 -4.12 -9.51 14.58
N GLU A 85 -3.67 -10.54 15.29
CA GLU A 85 -4.19 -10.90 16.61
C GLU A 85 -4.06 -9.75 17.60
N LYS A 86 -2.94 -9.03 17.59
CA LYS A 86 -2.72 -7.82 18.40
C LYS A 86 -3.69 -6.68 18.04
N TRP A 87 -3.81 -6.34 16.75
CA TRP A 87 -4.43 -5.10 16.32
C TRP A 87 -5.94 -5.19 16.08
N GLN A 88 -6.47 -6.37 15.74
CA GLN A 88 -7.91 -6.54 15.49
C GLN A 88 -8.79 -6.16 16.69
N PRO A 89 -8.50 -6.59 17.92
CA PRO A 89 -9.30 -6.18 19.08
C PRO A 89 -9.14 -4.69 19.41
N ILE A 90 -7.97 -4.09 19.17
CA ILE A 90 -7.71 -2.67 19.43
C ILE A 90 -8.51 -1.80 18.47
N VAL A 91 -8.55 -2.16 17.18
CA VAL A 91 -9.34 -1.46 16.15
C VAL A 91 -10.83 -1.81 16.25
N GLY A 92 -11.18 -2.95 16.85
CA GLY A 92 -12.54 -3.48 16.89
C GLY A 92 -13.03 -3.99 15.52
N ALA A 93 -12.11 -4.40 14.63
CA ALA A 93 -12.41 -4.88 13.30
C ALA A 93 -11.62 -6.16 13.00
N TYR A 94 -12.28 -7.12 12.33
CA TYR A 94 -11.71 -8.45 12.09
C TYR A 94 -11.73 -8.77 10.60
N ALA A 95 -10.55 -9.13 10.07
CA ALA A 95 -10.40 -9.60 8.71
C ALA A 95 -10.75 -11.09 8.61
N ASN A 96 -11.52 -11.48 7.59
CA ASN A 96 -11.81 -12.87 7.30
C ASN A 96 -10.63 -13.57 6.59
N GLU A 97 -9.82 -12.80 5.88
CA GLU A 97 -8.73 -13.34 5.07
C GLU A 97 -7.60 -12.32 4.93
N ILE A 98 -6.38 -12.81 5.09
CA ILE A 98 -5.14 -12.05 4.92
C ILE A 98 -4.37 -12.66 3.76
N ARG A 99 -3.93 -11.82 2.82
CA ARG A 99 -3.12 -12.23 1.68
C ARG A 99 -1.89 -11.37 1.52
N LEU A 100 -0.80 -11.96 1.05
CA LEU A 100 0.45 -11.28 0.72
C LEU A 100 0.57 -11.15 -0.79
N LYS A 101 0.83 -9.92 -1.26
CA LYS A 101 0.90 -9.62 -2.69
C LYS A 101 2.09 -8.72 -3.02
N LYS A 102 2.74 -8.96 -4.17
CA LYS A 102 3.71 -8.03 -4.75
C LYS A 102 2.96 -6.78 -5.22
N MET A 103 3.11 -5.67 -4.49
CA MET A 103 2.46 -4.39 -4.80
C MET A 103 3.50 -3.28 -4.87
N HIS A 104 3.50 -2.49 -5.94
CA HIS A 104 4.47 -1.41 -6.18
C HIS A 104 3.92 -0.01 -5.94
N THR A 105 2.61 0.14 -5.74
CA THR A 105 1.95 1.46 -5.64
C THR A 105 1.26 1.69 -4.31
N ARG A 106 1.19 0.67 -3.47
CA ARG A 106 0.53 0.71 -2.16
C ARG A 106 1.12 -0.33 -1.23
N TRP A 107 1.00 -0.13 0.06
CA TRP A 107 1.51 -1.02 1.10
C TRP A 107 0.48 -2.03 1.57
N GLY A 108 -0.80 -1.69 1.48
CA GLY A 108 -1.92 -2.55 1.78
C GLY A 108 -3.12 -2.29 0.88
N SER A 109 -4.16 -3.09 1.03
CA SER A 109 -5.46 -2.90 0.39
C SER A 109 -6.53 -3.70 1.12
N CYS A 110 -7.68 -3.10 1.38
CA CYS A 110 -8.82 -3.75 2.00
C CYS A 110 -9.98 -3.92 1.02
N ASN A 111 -10.54 -5.12 0.96
CA ASN A 111 -11.87 -5.36 0.40
C ASN A 111 -12.87 -5.42 1.56
N THR A 112 -13.58 -4.34 1.78
CA THR A 112 -14.52 -4.19 2.91
C THR A 112 -15.67 -5.19 2.87
N ARG A 113 -16.17 -5.54 1.66
CA ARG A 113 -17.27 -6.49 1.49
C ARG A 113 -16.86 -7.92 1.85
N ALA A 114 -15.66 -8.35 1.41
CA ALA A 114 -15.13 -9.68 1.71
C ALA A 114 -14.37 -9.72 3.05
N LYS A 115 -14.16 -8.57 3.69
CA LYS A 115 -13.28 -8.39 4.85
C LYS A 115 -11.90 -9.02 4.61
N ARG A 116 -11.34 -8.79 3.41
CA ARG A 116 -10.04 -9.35 2.99
C ARG A 116 -9.02 -8.25 2.92
N ILE A 117 -7.88 -8.46 3.55
CA ILE A 117 -6.76 -7.53 3.56
C ILE A 117 -5.59 -8.13 2.79
N TRP A 118 -4.98 -7.32 1.91
CA TRP A 118 -3.71 -7.62 1.26
C TRP A 118 -2.62 -6.75 1.86
N LEU A 119 -1.47 -7.36 2.15
CA LEU A 119 -0.25 -6.67 2.55
C LEU A 119 0.80 -6.80 1.45
N SER A 120 1.59 -5.74 1.25
CA SER A 120 2.71 -5.76 0.33
C SER A 120 3.86 -6.61 0.87
N VAL A 121 4.39 -7.51 0.03
CA VAL A 121 5.57 -8.33 0.38
C VAL A 121 6.84 -7.52 0.62
N TYR A 122 6.85 -6.21 0.33
CA TYR A 122 7.99 -5.34 0.56
C TYR A 122 8.01 -4.71 1.96
N LEU A 123 6.97 -4.89 2.77
CA LEU A 123 6.90 -4.34 4.13
C LEU A 123 8.07 -4.77 5.04
N PRO A 124 8.56 -6.02 4.99
CA PRO A 124 9.68 -6.44 5.84
C PRO A 124 11.00 -5.68 5.63
N ALA A 125 11.15 -4.92 4.55
CA ALA A 125 12.31 -4.05 4.35
C ALA A 125 12.32 -2.81 5.27
N TYR A 126 11.19 -2.50 5.91
CA TYR A 126 10.99 -1.35 6.79
C TYR A 126 10.86 -1.80 8.25
N PRO A 127 10.97 -0.88 9.23
CA PRO A 127 10.66 -1.19 10.62
C PRO A 127 9.33 -1.91 10.77
N ILE A 128 9.24 -2.85 11.71
CA ILE A 128 8.05 -3.69 11.88
C ILE A 128 6.79 -2.88 12.17
N GLU A 129 6.95 -1.73 12.82
CA GLU A 129 5.89 -0.78 13.13
C GLU A 129 5.25 -0.21 11.86
N CYS A 130 6.00 -0.15 10.75
CA CYS A 130 5.42 0.20 9.44
C CYS A 130 4.41 -0.87 8.98
N THR A 131 4.69 -2.14 9.23
CA THR A 131 3.74 -3.24 8.95
C THR A 131 2.53 -3.15 9.88
N GLU A 132 2.75 -2.89 11.16
CA GLU A 132 1.68 -2.66 12.14
C GLU A 132 0.77 -1.50 11.72
N TYR A 133 1.36 -0.37 11.32
CA TYR A 133 0.61 0.77 10.80
C TYR A 133 -0.25 0.41 9.59
N VAL A 134 0.29 -0.33 8.62
CA VAL A 134 -0.49 -0.74 7.44
C VAL A 134 -1.64 -1.67 7.85
N ILE A 135 -1.41 -2.58 8.79
CA ILE A 135 -2.47 -3.46 9.32
C ILE A 135 -3.58 -2.63 9.97
N VAL A 136 -3.23 -1.69 10.85
CA VAL A 136 -4.21 -0.78 11.51
C VAL A 136 -4.98 0.01 10.46
N HIS A 137 -4.29 0.57 9.45
CA HIS A 137 -4.89 1.32 8.36
C HIS A 137 -5.92 0.49 7.58
N GLU A 138 -5.57 -0.72 7.18
CA GLU A 138 -6.47 -1.60 6.43
C GLU A 138 -7.62 -2.13 7.28
N LEU A 139 -7.40 -2.38 8.58
CA LEU A 139 -8.48 -2.71 9.52
C LEU A 139 -9.47 -1.55 9.69
N CYS A 140 -8.98 -0.30 9.78
CA CYS A 140 -9.85 0.88 9.85
C CYS A 140 -10.74 1.04 8.61
N HIS A 141 -10.30 0.54 7.45
CA HIS A 141 -11.15 0.51 6.26
C HIS A 141 -12.37 -0.40 6.38
N LEU A 142 -12.38 -1.37 7.30
CA LEU A 142 -13.56 -2.18 7.59
C LEU A 142 -14.69 -1.37 8.27
N HIS A 143 -14.34 -0.24 8.91
CA HIS A 143 -15.30 0.71 9.49
C HIS A 143 -15.61 1.88 8.54
N HIS A 144 -14.58 2.36 7.82
CA HIS A 144 -14.64 3.59 7.03
C HIS A 144 -14.03 3.36 5.65
N ALA A 145 -14.86 3.31 4.60
CA ALA A 145 -14.40 3.01 3.24
C ALA A 145 -13.46 4.08 2.63
N ASN A 146 -13.48 5.31 3.14
CA ASN A 146 -12.68 6.43 2.66
C ASN A 146 -11.83 7.05 3.77
N HIS A 147 -10.77 7.79 3.40
CA HIS A 147 -9.87 8.47 4.31
C HIS A 147 -10.46 9.79 4.85
N SER A 148 -11.68 9.75 5.38
CA SER A 148 -12.34 10.88 6.01
C SER A 148 -11.66 11.29 7.33
N ARG A 149 -12.09 12.41 7.91
CA ARG A 149 -11.63 12.83 9.24
C ARG A 149 -11.85 11.74 10.29
N VAL A 150 -12.99 11.07 10.24
CA VAL A 150 -13.34 9.99 11.19
C VAL A 150 -12.41 8.78 11.01
N PHE A 151 -12.07 8.42 9.76
CA PHE A 151 -11.08 7.38 9.48
C PHE A 151 -9.75 7.67 10.19
N TRP A 152 -9.20 8.88 10.00
CA TRP A 152 -7.92 9.26 10.61
C TRP A 152 -7.99 9.37 12.13
N GLN A 153 -9.14 9.76 12.69
CA GLN A 153 -9.37 9.71 14.13
C GLN A 153 -9.34 8.27 14.65
N THR A 154 -9.96 7.32 13.94
CA THR A 154 -9.92 5.90 14.31
C THR A 154 -8.49 5.35 14.27
N VAL A 155 -7.72 5.67 13.21
CA VAL A 155 -6.29 5.30 13.13
C VAL A 155 -5.51 5.88 14.30
N ALA A 156 -5.66 7.18 14.58
CA ALA A 156 -4.94 7.86 15.67
C ALA A 156 -5.33 7.33 17.06
N THR A 157 -6.57 6.89 17.24
CA THR A 157 -7.01 6.28 18.52
C THR A 157 -6.37 4.91 18.70
N ALA A 158 -6.31 4.09 17.65
CA ALA A 158 -5.70 2.76 17.70
C ALA A 158 -4.17 2.82 17.81
N MET A 159 -3.54 3.73 17.05
CA MET A 159 -2.08 3.89 16.98
C MET A 159 -1.74 5.39 17.02
N PRO A 160 -1.53 5.98 18.19
CA PRO A 160 -1.30 7.43 18.33
C PRO A 160 -0.09 7.98 17.58
N ASP A 161 0.94 7.17 17.42
CA ASP A 161 2.20 7.48 16.73
C ASP A 161 2.19 7.13 15.24
N TYR A 162 1.04 6.82 14.65
CA TYR A 162 0.91 6.36 13.26
C TYR A 162 1.57 7.27 12.23
N GLN A 163 1.65 8.58 12.48
CA GLN A 163 2.15 9.56 11.51
C GLN A 163 3.63 9.33 11.15
N GLN A 164 4.47 8.93 12.11
CA GLN A 164 5.88 8.64 11.83
C GLN A 164 6.02 7.46 10.85
N TRP A 165 5.26 6.39 11.05
CA TRP A 165 5.28 5.20 10.20
C TRP A 165 4.67 5.46 8.82
N HIS A 166 3.59 6.25 8.79
CA HIS A 166 3.03 6.77 7.55
C HIS A 166 4.06 7.56 6.74
N ASN A 167 4.81 8.46 7.38
CA ASN A 167 5.82 9.29 6.72
C ASN A 167 6.97 8.47 6.16
N ILE A 168 7.47 7.49 6.91
CA ILE A 168 8.50 6.55 6.43
C ILE A 168 8.02 5.86 5.14
N LEU A 169 6.84 5.26 5.14
CA LEU A 169 6.29 4.58 3.97
C LEU A 169 5.91 5.53 2.82
N ALA A 170 5.68 6.79 3.10
CA ALA A 170 5.43 7.82 2.09
C ALA A 170 6.72 8.38 1.46
N GLY A 171 7.89 7.93 1.90
CA GLY A 171 9.19 8.48 1.46
C GLY A 171 9.42 9.92 1.94
N LYS A 172 8.75 10.33 3.02
CA LYS A 172 8.88 11.65 3.62
C LYS A 172 9.87 11.66 4.78
N THR A 173 10.87 10.79 4.75
CA THR A 173 11.95 10.74 5.74
C THR A 173 13.01 11.81 5.42
N GLY A 174 12.60 13.07 5.49
CA GLY A 174 13.49 14.19 5.63
C GLY A 174 13.35 14.71 7.05
N GLN A 175 14.35 14.39 7.88
CA GLN A 175 14.59 14.98 9.21
C GLN A 175 13.45 14.78 10.23
N LEU A 176 13.63 13.75 11.06
CA LEU A 176 13.21 13.81 12.46
C LEU A 176 14.36 14.54 13.20
N ASP A 177 14.19 15.85 13.35
CA ASP A 177 14.86 16.61 14.42
C ASP A 177 14.03 16.48 15.70
#